data_665da9b3ac18acec5347db629be519cc
#
_entry.id   665da9b3ac18acec5347db629be519cc
#
_cell.length_a   1.000
_cell.length_b   1.000
_cell.length_c   1.000
_cell.angle_alpha   90.00
_cell.angle_beta   90.00
_cell.angle_gamma   90.00
#
_symmetry.space_group_name_H-M   'P 1'
#
loop_
_entity.id
_entity.type
_entity.pdbx_description
1 polymer ?
#
loop_
_entity_poly.entity_id
_entity_poly.type
_entity_poly.pdbx_seq_one_letter_code
_entity_poly.pdbx_strand_id
1 'polypeptide(L)'
;VFGAVTGQEVKKDYSSYGISFDHDVGQIVGISGLLLGLGKQRGKKGIALLGETPGFLMSDPKSTEAVLQVMEKILEVDLDYSQLDDKVEESQEVLKKLQNLKGSQGEKEQSQQQSSDLGYIG
;
A
#
# COMPACT_ATOMS: atom_id res chain seq x y z
N VAL A 1 -1.57 -1.77 7.93
CA VAL A 1 -0.10 -1.69 8.02
C VAL A 1 0.43 -3.06 8.40
N PHE A 2 1.42 -3.53 7.67
CA PHE A 2 2.13 -4.78 7.95
C PHE A 2 3.44 -4.49 8.66
N GLY A 3 3.93 -5.47 9.44
CA GLY A 3 5.18 -5.36 10.16
C GLY A 3 6.11 -6.54 9.91
N ALA A 4 7.39 -6.27 9.70
CA ALA A 4 8.45 -7.26 9.74
C ALA A 4 9.39 -6.96 10.91
N VAL A 5 9.76 -7.97 11.68
CA VAL A 5 10.48 -7.82 12.95
C VAL A 5 11.75 -8.66 12.99
N THR A 6 12.72 -8.22 13.81
CA THR A 6 13.97 -8.96 14.03
C THR A 6 13.80 -10.20 14.89
N GLY A 7 12.73 -10.30 15.69
CA GLY A 7 12.48 -11.43 16.59
C GLY A 7 11.06 -11.42 17.16
N GLN A 8 10.63 -12.56 17.71
CA GLN A 8 9.27 -12.75 18.26
C GLN A 8 8.98 -11.86 19.48
N GLU A 9 9.98 -11.48 20.22
CA GLU A 9 9.85 -10.53 21.32
C GLU A 9 9.41 -9.15 20.82
N VAL A 10 9.99 -8.68 19.70
CA VAL A 10 9.60 -7.41 19.07
C VAL A 10 8.16 -7.47 18.57
N LYS A 11 7.74 -8.61 17.98
CA LYS A 11 6.34 -8.81 17.60
C LYS A 11 5.38 -8.61 18.77
N LYS A 12 5.70 -9.17 19.94
CA LYS A 12 4.89 -9.03 21.15
C LYS A 12 4.83 -7.58 21.64
N ASP A 13 5.99 -6.89 21.66
CA ASP A 13 6.10 -5.51 22.11
C ASP A 13 5.21 -4.56 21.28
N TYR A 14 5.02 -4.85 19.98
CA TYR A 14 4.29 -3.99 19.04
C TYR A 14 2.92 -4.52 18.60
N SER A 15 2.44 -5.63 19.14
CA SER A 15 1.17 -6.26 18.73
C SER A 15 -0.07 -5.40 19.03
N SER A 16 -0.01 -4.48 20.00
CA SER A 16 -1.12 -3.60 20.40
C SER A 16 -1.33 -2.38 19.50
N TYR A 17 -0.40 -2.10 18.57
CA TYR A 17 -0.43 -0.89 17.74
C TYR A 17 -1.21 -1.02 16.43
N GLY A 18 -1.93 -2.14 16.24
CA GLY A 18 -2.70 -2.37 15.01
C GLY A 18 -1.87 -2.79 13.80
N ILE A 19 -0.70 -3.39 14.05
CA ILE A 19 0.22 -3.88 13.01
C ILE A 19 -0.08 -5.36 12.75
N SER A 20 -0.25 -5.73 11.49
CA SER A 20 -0.39 -7.13 11.07
C SER A 20 0.99 -7.77 10.85
N PHE A 21 1.25 -8.84 11.60
CA PHE A 21 2.50 -9.61 11.51
C PHE A 21 2.30 -11.00 10.89
N ASP A 22 1.07 -11.36 10.57
CA ASP A 22 0.70 -12.72 10.13
C ASP A 22 0.71 -12.87 8.60
N HIS A 23 1.08 -11.80 7.88
CA HIS A 23 1.29 -11.83 6.45
C HIS A 23 2.73 -12.21 6.12
N ASP A 24 2.87 -13.05 5.11
CA ASP A 24 4.18 -13.24 4.46
C ASP A 24 4.49 -12.00 3.64
N VAL A 25 5.30 -11.11 4.21
CA VAL A 25 5.73 -9.86 3.55
C VAL A 25 6.72 -10.15 2.42
N GLY A 26 7.08 -11.41 2.22
CA GLY A 26 8.06 -11.81 1.22
C GLY A 26 9.44 -11.19 1.49
N GLN A 27 10.03 -10.58 0.48
CA GLN A 27 11.36 -9.99 0.55
C GLN A 27 11.29 -8.46 0.67
N ILE A 28 11.85 -7.90 1.73
CA ILE A 28 12.03 -6.46 1.88
C ILE A 28 13.34 -6.05 1.18
N VAL A 29 13.20 -5.38 0.05
CA VAL A 29 14.34 -4.94 -0.79
C VAL A 29 14.81 -3.55 -0.38
N GLY A 30 16.11 -3.29 -0.53
CA GLY A 30 16.70 -1.97 -0.28
C GLY A 30 17.26 -1.80 1.12
N ILE A 31 17.51 -0.53 1.47
CA ILE A 31 18.20 -0.16 2.72
C ILE A 31 17.41 -0.59 3.96
N SER A 32 16.09 -0.56 3.91
CA SER A 32 15.23 -0.92 5.05
C SER A 32 15.39 -2.40 5.42
N GLY A 33 15.35 -3.30 4.43
CA GLY A 33 15.58 -4.73 4.66
C GLY A 33 17.00 -5.02 5.13
N LEU A 34 17.99 -4.33 4.55
CA LEU A 34 19.39 -4.48 4.93
C LEU A 34 19.64 -4.03 6.38
N LEU A 35 19.10 -2.88 6.78
CA LEU A 35 19.22 -2.37 8.15
C LEU A 35 18.58 -3.31 9.16
N LEU A 36 17.39 -3.84 8.84
CA LEU A 36 16.70 -4.79 9.69
C LEU A 36 17.52 -6.09 9.86
N GLY A 37 18.06 -6.63 8.77
CA GLY A 37 18.88 -7.83 8.76
C GLY A 37 20.20 -7.66 9.53
N LEU A 38 20.93 -6.58 9.27
CA LEU A 38 22.19 -6.26 9.99
C LEU A 38 21.93 -5.94 11.46
N GLY A 39 20.84 -5.28 11.78
CA GLY A 39 20.40 -5.03 13.15
C GLY A 39 20.18 -6.34 13.91
N LYS A 40 19.46 -7.29 13.30
CA LYS A 40 19.23 -8.64 13.86
C LYS A 40 20.55 -9.36 14.13
N GLN A 41 21.48 -9.36 13.18
CA GLN A 41 22.82 -9.99 13.37
C GLN A 41 23.61 -9.40 14.52
N ARG A 42 23.38 -8.12 14.83
CA ARG A 42 24.01 -7.40 15.96
C ARG A 42 23.19 -7.43 17.25
N GLY A 43 22.19 -8.29 17.34
CA GLY A 43 21.33 -8.41 18.51
C GLY A 43 20.45 -7.17 18.78
N LYS A 44 20.21 -6.34 17.77
CA LYS A 44 19.34 -5.15 17.89
C LYS A 44 17.90 -5.54 17.62
N LYS A 45 16.99 -4.98 18.40
CA LYS A 45 15.56 -5.02 18.16
C LYS A 45 15.20 -4.04 17.05
N GLY A 46 14.36 -4.46 16.09
CA GLY A 46 13.95 -3.63 14.98
C GLY A 46 12.63 -4.08 14.38
N ILE A 47 11.89 -3.11 13.87
CA ILE A 47 10.65 -3.30 13.13
C ILE A 47 10.70 -2.50 11.84
N ALA A 48 10.24 -3.09 10.75
CA ALA A 48 9.90 -2.38 9.53
C ALA A 48 8.38 -2.31 9.41
N LEU A 49 7.86 -1.11 9.20
CA LEU A 49 6.44 -0.86 8.93
C LEU A 49 6.24 -0.71 7.43
N LEU A 50 5.24 -1.40 6.91
CA LEU A 50 4.94 -1.47 5.49
C LEU A 50 3.47 -1.10 5.26
N GLY A 51 3.25 -0.06 4.47
CA GLY A 51 1.92 0.30 3.99
C GLY A 51 1.58 -0.49 2.73
N GLU A 52 0.35 -0.97 2.64
CA GLU A 52 -0.16 -1.59 1.42
C GLU A 52 -0.52 -0.50 0.41
N THR A 53 -0.06 -0.66 -0.83
CA THR A 53 -0.36 0.27 -1.92
C THR A 53 -0.65 -0.49 -3.21
N PRO A 54 -1.61 -0.04 -4.04
CA PRO A 54 -1.83 -0.60 -5.37
C PRO A 54 -0.58 -0.45 -6.24
N GLY A 55 -0.18 -1.53 -6.93
CA GLY A 55 1.07 -1.59 -7.70
C GLY A 55 1.18 -0.60 -8.89
N PHE A 56 0.10 0.08 -9.24
CA PHE A 56 0.06 1.10 -10.29
C PHE A 56 0.22 2.53 -9.76
N LEU A 57 0.25 2.73 -8.44
CA LEU A 57 0.48 4.03 -7.83
C LEU A 57 1.97 4.24 -7.55
N MET A 58 2.52 5.34 -8.04
CA MET A 58 3.88 5.77 -7.69
C MET A 58 3.95 6.43 -6.31
N SER A 59 2.84 6.99 -5.84
CA SER A 59 2.69 7.62 -4.54
C SER A 59 1.30 7.32 -4.00
N ASP A 60 1.23 6.89 -2.75
CA ASP A 60 -0.02 6.59 -2.06
C ASP A 60 -0.08 7.34 -0.72
N PRO A 61 -0.67 8.53 -0.71
CA PRO A 61 -0.80 9.33 0.52
C PRO A 61 -1.59 8.62 1.61
N LYS A 62 -2.62 7.86 1.24
CA LYS A 62 -3.45 7.11 2.20
C LYS A 62 -2.66 5.99 2.90
N SER A 63 -1.85 5.26 2.14
CA SER A 63 -0.95 4.26 2.71
C SER A 63 0.11 4.91 3.60
N THR A 64 0.64 6.07 3.20
CA THR A 64 1.58 6.87 4.00
C THR A 64 0.94 7.31 5.32
N GLU A 65 -0.25 7.87 5.30
CA GLU A 65 -1.01 8.27 6.48
C GLU A 65 -1.19 7.10 7.45
N ALA A 66 -1.61 5.93 6.95
CA ALA A 66 -1.80 4.74 7.77
C ALA A 66 -0.52 4.31 8.50
N VAL A 67 0.65 4.40 7.86
CA VAL A 67 1.94 4.10 8.49
C VAL A 67 2.31 5.15 9.53
N LEU A 68 2.10 6.44 9.22
CA LEU A 68 2.37 7.53 10.17
C LEU A 68 1.50 7.45 11.42
N GLN A 69 0.22 7.10 11.30
CA GLN A 69 -0.67 6.89 12.45
C GLN A 69 -0.18 5.77 13.40
N VAL A 70 0.44 4.72 12.85
CA VAL A 70 1.08 3.69 13.67
C VAL A 70 2.33 4.25 14.35
N MET A 71 3.14 5.02 13.63
CA MET A 71 4.34 5.65 14.20
C MET A 71 4.02 6.65 15.31
N GLU A 72 2.96 7.46 15.17
CA GLU A 72 2.48 8.36 16.23
C GLU A 72 2.24 7.62 17.53
N LYS A 73 1.52 6.49 17.45
CA LYS A 73 1.20 5.66 18.62
C LYS A 73 2.46 5.06 19.25
N ILE A 74 3.44 4.63 18.43
CA ILE A 74 4.68 4.03 18.91
C ILE A 74 5.59 5.07 19.56
N LEU A 75 5.66 6.27 18.98
CA LEU A 75 6.57 7.33 19.40
C LEU A 75 5.93 8.33 20.37
N GLU A 76 4.61 8.21 20.61
CA GLU A 76 3.82 9.11 21.46
C GLU A 76 3.98 10.59 21.01
N VAL A 77 3.87 10.84 19.71
CA VAL A 77 3.94 12.16 19.10
C VAL A 77 2.65 12.45 18.35
N ASP A 78 2.30 13.73 18.20
CA ASP A 78 1.19 14.17 17.37
C ASP A 78 1.76 14.72 16.05
N LEU A 79 1.19 14.28 14.92
CA LEU A 79 1.57 14.73 13.58
C LEU A 79 0.42 15.54 12.95
N ASP A 80 0.77 16.58 12.20
CA ASP A 80 -0.18 17.33 11.39
C ASP A 80 -0.32 16.69 10.01
N TYR A 81 -1.51 16.19 9.71
CA TYR A 81 -1.83 15.51 8.44
C TYR A 81 -2.43 16.43 7.38
N SER A 82 -2.62 17.73 7.66
CA SER A 82 -3.32 18.67 6.74
C SER A 82 -2.78 18.65 5.31
N GLN A 83 -1.46 18.53 5.14
CA GLN A 83 -0.84 18.43 3.82
C GLN A 83 -1.02 17.07 3.13
N LEU A 84 -1.27 16.02 3.92
CA LEU A 84 -1.55 14.68 3.39
C LEU A 84 -3.01 14.54 2.96
N ASP A 85 -3.93 15.15 3.70
CA ASP A 85 -5.36 15.12 3.41
C ASP A 85 -5.65 15.68 2.01
N ASP A 86 -5.05 16.81 1.66
CA ASP A 86 -5.18 17.42 0.32
C ASP A 86 -4.70 16.44 -0.77
N LYS A 87 -3.60 15.72 -0.52
CA LYS A 87 -3.04 14.74 -1.47
C LYS A 87 -3.85 13.44 -1.53
N VAL A 88 -4.50 13.05 -0.45
CA VAL A 88 -5.43 11.91 -0.43
C VAL A 88 -6.63 12.20 -1.33
N GLU A 89 -7.23 13.38 -1.25
CA GLU A 89 -8.34 13.79 -2.11
C GLU A 89 -7.93 13.79 -3.58
N GLU A 90 -6.78 14.39 -3.91
CA GLU A 90 -6.24 14.45 -5.26
C GLU A 90 -6.01 13.05 -5.86
N SER A 91 -5.43 12.14 -5.06
CA SER A 91 -5.18 10.76 -5.50
C SER A 91 -6.46 9.96 -5.73
N GLN A 92 -7.50 10.16 -4.90
CA GLN A 92 -8.80 9.52 -5.07
C GLN A 92 -9.53 9.99 -6.33
N GLU A 93 -9.42 11.27 -6.69
CA GLU A 93 -9.98 11.79 -7.95
C GLU A 93 -9.31 11.16 -9.18
N VAL A 94 -7.98 11.02 -9.14
CA VAL A 94 -7.23 10.35 -10.23
C VAL A 94 -7.66 8.89 -10.37
N LEU A 95 -7.81 8.18 -9.26
CA LEU A 95 -8.29 6.78 -9.25
C LEU A 95 -9.70 6.66 -9.85
N LYS A 96 -10.63 7.53 -9.46
CA LYS A 96 -11.99 7.56 -10.02
C LYS A 96 -11.96 7.81 -11.54
N LYS A 97 -11.15 8.76 -12.00
CA LYS A 97 -11.00 9.03 -13.44
C LYS A 97 -10.46 7.83 -14.21
N LEU A 98 -9.47 7.12 -13.66
CA LEU A 98 -8.91 5.91 -14.27
C LEU A 98 -9.92 4.75 -14.33
N GLN A 99 -10.72 4.56 -13.30
CA GLN A 99 -11.78 3.55 -13.28
C GLN A 99 -12.86 3.84 -14.33
N ASN A 100 -13.27 5.10 -14.46
CA ASN A 100 -14.25 5.53 -15.46
C ASN A 100 -13.74 5.34 -16.90
N LEU A 101 -12.45 5.57 -17.15
CA LEU A 101 -11.85 5.35 -18.46
C LEU A 101 -11.80 3.86 -18.84
N LYS A 102 -11.52 2.98 -17.88
CA LYS A 102 -11.54 1.53 -18.11
C LYS A 102 -12.95 0.99 -18.35
N GLY A 103 -13.96 1.50 -17.67
CA GLY A 103 -15.37 1.15 -17.88
C GLY A 103 -15.85 1.51 -19.29
N SER A 104 -15.44 2.68 -19.81
CA SER A 104 -15.86 3.13 -21.15
C SER A 104 -15.14 2.43 -22.32
N GLN A 105 -13.99 1.80 -22.09
CA GLN A 105 -13.32 0.98 -23.13
C GLN A 105 -13.91 -0.42 -23.24
N GLY A 106 -14.35 -1.03 -22.15
CA GLY A 106 -15.02 -2.34 -22.16
C GLY A 106 -16.35 -2.34 -22.94
N GLU A 107 -17.09 -1.23 -22.92
CA GLU A 107 -18.34 -1.10 -23.67
C GLU A 107 -18.12 -0.91 -25.19
N LYS A 108 -17.00 -0.33 -25.59
CA LYS A 108 -16.67 -0.14 -27.02
C LYS A 108 -16.17 -1.42 -27.69
N GLU A 109 -15.49 -2.30 -26.98
CA GLU A 109 -15.04 -3.59 -27.53
C GLU A 109 -16.21 -4.56 -27.70
N GLN A 110 -17.22 -4.56 -26.81
CA GLN A 110 -18.41 -5.38 -26.96
C GLN A 110 -19.32 -4.92 -28.11
N SER A 111 -19.40 -3.63 -28.38
CA SER A 111 -20.19 -3.10 -29.51
C SER A 111 -19.55 -3.31 -30.89
N GLN A 112 -18.22 -3.46 -30.97
CA GLN A 112 -17.52 -3.78 -32.21
C GLN A 112 -17.59 -5.28 -32.56
N GLN A 113 -17.64 -6.17 -31.59
CA GLN A 113 -17.79 -7.60 -31.82
C GLN A 113 -19.21 -7.96 -32.30
N GLN A 114 -20.24 -7.24 -31.89
CA GLN A 114 -21.60 -7.46 -32.35
C GLN A 114 -21.87 -6.94 -33.76
N SER A 115 -21.12 -5.96 -34.23
CA SER A 115 -21.30 -5.44 -35.61
C SER A 115 -20.55 -6.22 -36.68
N SER A 116 -19.58 -7.05 -36.32
CA SER A 116 -18.85 -7.90 -37.29
C SER A 116 -19.54 -9.21 -37.56
N ASP A 117 -20.47 -9.65 -36.69
CA ASP A 117 -21.19 -10.91 -36.86
C ASP A 117 -22.48 -10.79 -37.72
N LEU A 118 -22.90 -9.55 -38.01
CA LEU A 118 -24.06 -9.31 -38.91
C LEU A 118 -23.68 -9.07 -40.39
N GLY A 119 -22.40 -9.10 -40.72
CA GLY A 119 -21.88 -8.86 -42.08
C GLY A 119 -21.70 -10.12 -42.94
N TYR A 120 -21.99 -11.30 -42.44
CA TYR A 120 -21.71 -12.56 -43.14
C TYR A 120 -22.98 -13.42 -43.41
N ILE A 121 -24.01 -12.77 -43.93
CA ILE A 121 -25.14 -13.48 -44.53
C ILE A 121 -25.37 -12.88 -45.93
N GLY A 122 -24.74 -13.46 -46.90
CA GLY A 122 -24.96 -13.17 -48.32
C GLY A 122 -24.63 -14.37 -49.14
#